data_a973952c4756d776c85206c3147dfb74
#
_entry.id   a973952c4756d776c85206c3147dfb74
#
_cell.length_a   1.000
_cell.length_b   1.000
_cell.length_c   1.000
_cell.angle_alpha   90.00
_cell.angle_beta   90.00
_cell.angle_gamma   90.00
#
_symmetry.space_group_name_H-M   'P 1'
#
loop_
_entity.id
_entity.type
_entity.pdbx_description
1 polymer ?
#
loop_
_entity_poly.entity_id
_entity_poly.type
_entity_poly.pdbx_seq_one_letter_code
_entity_poly.pdbx_strand_id
1 'polypeptide(L)'
;MAILIRTKHAQSVLNRLKEQINNNQIPAWACDSDGDFMSIDIPVVAWMRPVVGSNRLDFYIVGRKDMEISIEEYALFHSRFVEMLLTYFSQECTYMLVTSPFVNKNDTKKIQSIWQLH
;
A
#
# COMPACT_ATOMS: atom_id res chain seq x y z
N MET A 1 8.77 -6.89 -0.53
CA MET A 1 8.78 -5.45 -0.81
C MET A 1 7.88 -4.75 0.19
N ALA A 2 8.42 -3.78 0.90
CA ALA A 2 7.68 -3.11 1.96
C ALA A 2 8.05 -1.63 2.06
N ILE A 3 7.14 -0.85 2.61
CA ILE A 3 7.36 0.55 2.99
C ILE A 3 7.17 0.62 4.51
N LEU A 4 8.19 1.07 5.21
CA LEU A 4 8.18 1.15 6.67
C LEU A 4 8.20 2.61 7.08
N ILE A 5 7.17 3.05 7.80
CA ILE A 5 7.02 4.42 8.25
C ILE A 5 7.13 4.45 9.77
N ARG A 6 8.03 5.28 10.26
CA ARG A 6 8.15 5.50 11.70
C ARG A 6 7.20 6.62 12.11
N THR A 7 6.25 6.31 12.99
CA THR A 7 5.28 7.29 13.49
C THR A 7 4.75 6.85 14.86
N LYS A 8 4.51 7.81 15.74
CA LYS A 8 3.90 7.56 17.04
C LYS A 8 2.38 7.39 16.97
N HIS A 9 1.78 7.70 15.81
CA HIS A 9 0.33 7.73 15.63
C HIS A 9 -0.09 6.82 14.46
N ALA A 10 0.48 5.63 14.40
CA ALA A 10 0.30 4.71 13.27
C ALA A 10 -1.17 4.44 12.94
N GLN A 11 -1.98 4.12 13.94
CA GLN A 11 -3.40 3.83 13.71
C GLN A 11 -4.15 5.07 13.22
N SER A 12 -3.85 6.23 13.77
CA SER A 12 -4.46 7.49 13.34
C SER A 12 -4.11 7.84 11.89
N VAL A 13 -2.85 7.66 11.51
CA VAL A 13 -2.40 7.89 10.14
C VAL A 13 -3.12 6.94 9.17
N LEU A 14 -3.20 5.65 9.52
CA LEU A 14 -3.91 4.67 8.70
C LEU A 14 -5.39 5.00 8.56
N ASN A 15 -6.04 5.39 9.64
CA ASN A 15 -7.46 5.75 9.61
C ASN A 15 -7.72 6.96 8.70
N ARG A 16 -6.86 7.98 8.76
CA ARG A 16 -6.97 9.15 7.89
C ARG A 16 -6.72 8.80 6.43
N LEU A 17 -5.75 7.93 6.17
CA LEU A 17 -5.47 7.47 4.81
C LEU A 17 -6.69 6.78 4.21
N LYS A 18 -7.30 5.84 4.94
CA LYS A 18 -8.50 5.13 4.49
C LYS A 18 -9.66 6.09 4.28
N GLU A 19 -9.87 7.02 5.20
CA GLU A 19 -10.94 7.99 5.12
C GLU A 19 -10.79 8.88 3.89
N GLN A 20 -9.60 9.42 3.65
CA GLN A 20 -9.37 10.30 2.49
C GLN A 20 -9.50 9.57 1.17
N ILE A 21 -9.06 8.32 1.11
CA ILE A 21 -9.25 7.49 -0.09
C ILE A 21 -10.74 7.23 -0.32
N ASN A 22 -11.48 6.83 0.71
CA ASN A 22 -12.90 6.52 0.59
C ASN A 22 -13.76 7.75 0.27
N ASN A 23 -13.30 8.94 0.66
CA ASN A 23 -13.97 10.20 0.36
C ASN A 23 -13.51 10.83 -0.96
N ASN A 24 -12.76 10.10 -1.77
CA ASN A 24 -12.24 10.55 -3.07
C ASN A 24 -11.30 11.77 -2.97
N GLN A 25 -10.68 11.99 -1.82
CA GLN A 25 -9.72 13.08 -1.63
C GLN A 25 -8.32 12.71 -2.12
N ILE A 26 -8.05 11.41 -2.27
CA ILE A 26 -6.81 10.89 -2.84
C ILE A 26 -7.17 10.14 -4.12
N PRO A 27 -6.94 10.74 -5.29
CA PRO A 27 -7.28 10.08 -6.56
C PRO A 27 -6.36 8.90 -6.85
N ALA A 28 -6.78 8.03 -7.75
CA ALA A 28 -6.02 6.89 -8.26
C ALA A 28 -5.82 5.75 -7.27
N TRP A 29 -6.36 5.82 -6.06
CA TRP A 29 -6.26 4.76 -5.06
C TRP A 29 -7.62 4.36 -4.51
N ALA A 30 -7.73 3.09 -4.14
CA ALA A 30 -8.92 2.53 -3.51
C ALA A 30 -8.50 1.57 -2.39
N CYS A 31 -9.40 1.38 -1.43
CA CYS A 31 -9.23 0.41 -0.36
C CYS A 31 -10.24 -0.72 -0.58
N ASP A 32 -9.78 -1.97 -0.61
CA ASP A 32 -10.66 -3.10 -0.83
C ASP A 32 -11.28 -3.62 0.48
N SER A 33 -12.09 -4.68 0.37
CA SER A 33 -12.79 -5.26 1.53
C SER A 33 -11.85 -5.91 2.54
N ASP A 34 -10.63 -6.26 2.13
CA ASP A 34 -9.61 -6.83 3.03
C ASP A 34 -8.83 -5.74 3.77
N GLY A 35 -9.07 -4.46 3.45
CA GLY A 35 -8.31 -3.35 4.00
C GLY A 35 -7.00 -3.09 3.29
N ASP A 36 -6.79 -3.68 2.12
CA ASP A 36 -5.60 -3.46 1.30
C ASP A 36 -5.83 -2.31 0.31
N PHE A 37 -4.75 -1.64 -0.07
CA PHE A 37 -4.79 -0.52 -0.99
C PHE A 37 -4.43 -0.96 -2.40
N MET A 38 -5.20 -0.49 -3.38
CA MET A 38 -5.00 -0.82 -4.79
C MET A 38 -4.97 0.46 -5.63
N SER A 39 -4.23 0.42 -6.73
CA SER A 39 -4.21 1.51 -7.70
C SER A 39 -5.38 1.35 -8.67
N ILE A 40 -6.03 2.47 -8.98
CA ILE A 40 -7.09 2.51 -10.00
C ILE A 40 -6.49 2.66 -11.40
N ASP A 41 -5.36 3.37 -11.51
CA ASP A 41 -4.74 3.71 -12.79
C ASP A 41 -3.87 2.61 -13.37
N ILE A 42 -3.39 1.70 -12.54
CA ILE A 42 -2.54 0.59 -12.95
C ILE A 42 -3.38 -0.68 -12.85
N PRO A 43 -3.33 -1.60 -13.84
CA PRO A 43 -4.02 -2.88 -13.71
C PRO A 43 -3.69 -3.55 -12.39
N VAL A 44 -4.69 -4.15 -11.74
CA VAL A 44 -4.50 -4.73 -10.41
C VAL A 44 -3.59 -5.94 -10.50
N VAL A 45 -2.33 -5.73 -10.16
CA VAL A 45 -1.30 -6.77 -10.11
C VAL A 45 -0.84 -7.01 -8.69
N ALA A 46 -1.12 -6.05 -7.80
CA ALA A 46 -0.69 -6.11 -6.41
C ALA A 46 -1.55 -5.18 -5.54
N TRP A 47 -1.43 -5.37 -4.25
CA TRP A 47 -2.04 -4.52 -3.22
C TRP A 47 -0.97 -4.16 -2.19
N MET A 48 -1.20 -3.07 -1.46
CA MET A 48 -0.40 -2.73 -0.28
C MET A 48 -1.21 -3.02 0.97
N ARG A 49 -0.69 -3.89 1.82
CA ARG A 49 -1.36 -4.31 3.07
C ARG A 49 -0.77 -3.56 4.25
N PRO A 50 -1.58 -2.77 4.98
CA PRO A 50 -1.09 -2.06 6.17
C PRO A 50 -0.96 -2.98 7.36
N VAL A 51 0.09 -2.76 8.15
CA VAL A 51 0.28 -3.42 9.45
C VAL A 51 0.68 -2.35 10.45
N VAL A 52 -0.14 -2.18 11.48
CA VAL A 52 0.12 -1.23 12.55
C VAL A 52 0.98 -1.89 13.60
N GLY A 53 2.14 -1.30 13.87
CA GLY A 53 3.04 -1.75 14.91
C GLY A 53 3.25 -0.67 15.97
N SER A 54 4.12 -0.95 16.94
CA SER A 54 4.50 0.02 17.96
C SER A 54 5.37 1.11 17.33
N ASN A 55 4.86 2.33 17.30
CA ASN A 55 5.53 3.49 16.69
C ASN A 55 5.87 3.28 15.20
N ARG A 56 5.09 2.46 14.51
CA ARG A 56 5.40 2.07 13.14
C ARG A 56 4.13 1.74 12.36
N LEU A 57 4.07 2.21 11.13
CA LEU A 57 3.06 1.81 10.15
C LEU A 57 3.80 1.22 8.96
N ASP A 58 3.58 -0.06 8.69
CA ASP A 58 4.23 -0.78 7.61
C ASP A 58 3.22 -1.12 6.53
N PHE A 59 3.67 -1.10 5.28
CA PHE A 59 2.88 -1.55 4.13
C PHE A 59 3.66 -2.65 3.42
N TYR A 60 3.05 -3.82 3.31
CA TYR A 60 3.63 -4.96 2.63
C TYR A 60 2.92 -5.21 1.32
N ILE A 61 3.67 -5.57 0.28
CA ILE A 61 3.06 -5.87 -1.00
C ILE A 61 2.40 -7.24 -0.97
N VAL A 62 1.21 -7.33 -1.57
CA VAL A 62 0.46 -8.58 -1.76
C VAL A 62 0.28 -8.75 -3.26
N GLY A 63 0.88 -9.78 -3.84
CA GLY A 63 0.78 -10.05 -5.27
C GLY A 63 -0.47 -10.84 -5.63
N ARG A 64 -0.79 -10.91 -6.94
CA ARG A 64 -1.87 -11.75 -7.44
C ARG A 64 -1.37 -13.19 -7.57
N LYS A 65 -2.20 -14.14 -7.13
CA LYS A 65 -1.88 -15.56 -7.23
C LYS A 65 -1.89 -16.09 -8.66
N ASP A 66 -2.70 -15.48 -9.52
CA ASP A 66 -2.95 -15.97 -10.88
C ASP A 66 -2.01 -15.39 -11.92
N MET A 67 -1.00 -14.64 -11.52
CA MET A 67 -0.05 -14.07 -12.47
C MET A 67 1.33 -13.84 -11.85
N GLU A 68 2.35 -13.93 -12.71
CA GLU A 68 3.69 -13.50 -12.37
C GLU A 68 3.78 -12.00 -12.52
N ILE A 69 4.44 -11.34 -11.57
CA ILE A 69 4.63 -9.90 -11.60
C ILE A 69 6.11 -9.62 -11.77
N SER A 70 6.44 -8.79 -12.76
CA SER A 70 7.83 -8.42 -13.02
C SER A 70 8.35 -7.47 -11.95
N ILE A 71 9.67 -7.36 -11.86
CA ILE A 71 10.32 -6.40 -10.96
C ILE A 71 9.89 -4.97 -11.31
N GLU A 72 9.77 -4.68 -12.60
CA GLU A 72 9.36 -3.36 -13.08
C GLU A 72 7.93 -3.01 -12.65
N GLU A 73 7.03 -3.99 -12.70
CA GLU A 73 5.65 -3.80 -12.24
C GLU A 73 5.58 -3.57 -10.72
N TYR A 74 6.33 -4.34 -9.95
CA TYR A 74 6.45 -4.12 -8.51
C TYR A 74 7.03 -2.73 -8.20
N ALA A 75 8.09 -2.35 -8.91
CA ALA A 75 8.73 -1.06 -8.70
C ALA A 75 7.79 0.10 -9.03
N LEU A 76 7.05 -0.01 -10.12
CA LEU A 76 6.08 1.01 -10.51
C LEU A 76 4.98 1.16 -9.45
N PHE A 77 4.38 0.05 -9.05
CA PHE A 77 3.31 0.05 -8.05
C PHE A 77 3.81 0.64 -6.72
N HIS A 78 4.99 0.20 -6.30
CA HIS A 78 5.59 0.62 -5.04
C HIS A 78 5.94 2.11 -5.03
N SER A 79 6.53 2.60 -6.11
CA SER A 79 6.89 4.01 -6.22
C SER A 79 5.67 4.92 -6.30
N ARG A 80 4.58 4.47 -6.92
CA ARG A 80 3.33 5.21 -6.94
C ARG A 80 2.71 5.33 -5.55
N PHE A 81 2.82 4.28 -4.75
CA PHE A 81 2.32 4.32 -3.38
C PHE A 81 3.16 5.28 -2.52
N VAL A 82 4.49 5.25 -2.67
CA VAL A 82 5.39 6.21 -1.99
C VAL A 82 5.06 7.64 -2.39
N GLU A 83 4.87 7.88 -3.68
CA GLU A 83 4.49 9.20 -4.20
C GLU A 83 3.20 9.70 -3.54
N MET A 84 2.19 8.85 -3.43
CA MET A 84 0.94 9.19 -2.78
C MET A 84 1.14 9.54 -1.31
N LEU A 85 1.90 8.73 -0.57
CA LEU A 85 2.18 9.00 0.84
C LEU A 85 2.92 10.32 1.03
N LEU A 86 3.91 10.60 0.21
CA LEU A 86 4.67 11.85 0.29
C LEU A 86 3.83 13.07 -0.09
N THR A 87 2.89 12.90 -1.02
CA THR A 87 2.03 13.99 -1.46
C THR A 87 1.02 14.38 -0.37
N TYR A 88 0.40 13.40 0.27
CA TYR A 88 -0.73 13.65 1.17
C TYR A 88 -0.37 13.53 2.65
N PHE A 89 0.72 12.86 3.00
CA PHE A 89 1.10 12.57 4.38
C PHE A 89 2.59 12.85 4.64
N SER A 90 3.16 13.84 3.97
CA SER A 90 4.59 14.14 4.08
C SER A 90 5.04 14.46 5.51
N GLN A 91 4.17 15.07 6.32
CA GLN A 91 4.51 15.41 7.69
C GLN A 91 4.54 14.16 8.60
N GLU A 92 3.69 13.19 8.32
CA GLU A 92 3.63 11.93 9.05
C GLU A 92 4.70 10.94 8.58
N CYS A 93 5.20 11.10 7.36
CA CYS A 93 6.19 10.22 6.74
C CYS A 93 7.58 10.83 6.77
N THR A 94 7.99 11.43 7.88
CA THR A 94 9.31 12.07 8.01
C THR A 94 10.47 11.07 7.97
N TYR A 95 10.20 9.81 8.28
CA TYR A 95 11.15 8.72 8.12
C TYR A 95 10.45 7.56 7.45
N MET A 96 10.95 7.19 6.27
CA MET A 96 10.38 6.10 5.48
C MET A 96 11.51 5.23 4.94
N LEU A 97 11.40 3.92 5.13
CA LEU A 97 12.32 2.94 4.61
C LEU A 97 11.61 2.09 3.56
N VAL A 98 12.25 1.91 2.41
CA VAL A 98 11.72 1.10 1.32
C VAL A 98 12.62 -0.12 1.15
N THR A 99 12.05 -1.32 1.20
CA THR A 99 12.80 -2.56 1.04
C THR A 99 12.67 -3.11 -0.38
N SER A 100 13.68 -3.87 -0.82
CA SER A 100 13.69 -4.47 -2.16
C SER A 100 12.71 -5.65 -2.26
N PRO A 101 12.32 -6.05 -3.50
CA PRO A 101 11.24 -7.02 -3.69
C PRO A 101 11.48 -8.41 -3.10
N PHE A 102 12.70 -8.89 -3.00
CA PHE A 102 12.95 -10.30 -2.70
C PHE A 102 13.39 -10.58 -1.27
N VAL A 103 13.23 -9.64 -0.36
CA VAL A 103 13.80 -9.74 0.99
C VAL A 103 12.74 -9.89 2.08
N ASN A 104 11.47 -9.65 1.78
CA ASN A 104 10.45 -9.55 2.81
C ASN A 104 9.68 -10.87 2.98
N LYS A 105 9.75 -11.44 4.18
CA LYS A 105 9.03 -12.68 4.53
C LYS A 105 7.52 -12.48 4.64
N ASN A 106 7.06 -11.24 4.74
CA ASN A 106 5.64 -10.93 4.88
C ASN A 106 4.95 -10.70 3.55
N ASP A 107 5.70 -10.73 2.44
CA ASP A 107 5.08 -10.66 1.13
C ASP A 107 4.24 -11.90 0.91
N THR A 108 3.01 -11.71 0.47
CA THR A 108 2.04 -12.76 0.28
C THR A 108 1.32 -12.56 -1.05
N LYS A 109 0.42 -13.47 -1.40
CA LYS A 109 -0.36 -13.40 -2.63
C LYS A 109 -1.83 -13.64 -2.34
N LYS A 110 -2.71 -13.03 -3.12
CA LYS A 110 -4.14 -13.26 -3.04
C LYS A 110 -4.79 -13.22 -4.41
N ILE A 111 -6.03 -13.69 -4.48
CA ILE A 111 -6.85 -13.67 -5.70
C ILE A 111 -7.68 -12.39 -5.67
N GLN A 112 -7.70 -11.68 -6.80
CA GLN A 112 -8.60 -10.54 -6.97
C GLN A 112 -10.04 -11.04 -7.08
N SER A 113 -10.92 -10.49 -6.25
CA SER A 113 -12.36 -10.75 -6.31
C SER A 113 -13.06 -9.59 -7.03
N ILE A 114 -14.17 -9.87 -7.71
CA ILE A 114 -14.99 -8.82 -8.32
C ILE A 114 -15.52 -7.83 -7.28
N TRP A 115 -15.67 -8.27 -6.05
CA TRP A 115 -16.12 -7.42 -4.94
C TRP A 115 -15.09 -6.38 -4.53
N GLN A 116 -13.82 -6.57 -4.87
CA GLN A 116 -12.74 -5.65 -4.55
C GLN A 116 -12.66 -4.47 -5.52
N LEU A 117 -13.41 -4.52 -6.62
CA LEU A 117 -13.40 -3.48 -7.64
C LEU A 117 -14.37 -2.33 -7.35
N HIS A 118 -15.10 -2.42 -6.27
CA HIS A 118 -16.16 -1.44 -5.94
C HIS A 118 -15.87 -0.62 -4.69
#